data_a73861740d8029312749e16218f81bfe
#
_entry.id   a73861740d8029312749e16218f81bfe
#
_cell.length_a   1.000
_cell.length_b   1.000
_cell.length_c   1.000
_cell.angle_alpha   90.00
_cell.angle_beta   90.00
_cell.angle_gamma   90.00
#
_symmetry.space_group_name_H-M   'P 1'
#
loop_
_entity.id
_entity.type
_entity.pdbx_description
1 polymer ?
#
loop_
_entity_poly.entity_id
_entity_poly.type
_entity_poly.pdbx_seq_one_letter_code
_entity_poly.pdbx_strand_id
1 'polypeptide(L)'
;MTESDVEYVGLMAEAWDALRGDTSDWDDRHFYLDLIRERGEPVLDVGCGTGRLLLDYAAQGIDVDGIDNSAEMLALCRRKAARLGLTPNLHLQSMAELDLPRRYRAIIVPSSSFQLVLDRDEAGRTLDAFHRHLEPGGTLAVPIIVLDKPTDEAWTREADLEDGTTVRRTARATFDPSRRTESTDDLYELFRDGELIRSERHIRDRATLAWTAEELRDALIAHGFHELEFVSGFTREPHKPADEIFTVLARRR
;
A
#
# COMPACT_ATOMS: atom_id res chain seq x y z
N MET A 1 17.57 5.40 14.78
CA MET A 1 16.26 5.09 14.20
C MET A 1 15.88 6.29 13.38
N THR A 2 15.92 6.19 12.09
CA THR A 2 15.49 7.26 11.16
C THR A 2 13.97 7.30 11.15
N GLU A 3 13.39 8.50 11.23
CA GLU A 3 11.93 8.77 11.27
C GLU A 3 11.15 8.31 10.03
N SER A 4 11.76 7.57 9.11
CA SER A 4 11.21 7.25 7.78
C SER A 4 10.46 5.92 7.66
N ASP A 5 10.48 5.06 8.68
CA ASP A 5 9.83 3.76 8.55
C ASP A 5 8.41 3.79 9.13
N VAL A 6 7.43 3.98 8.25
CA VAL A 6 6.02 3.77 8.58
C VAL A 6 5.78 2.26 8.70
N GLU A 7 6.06 1.73 9.87
CA GLU A 7 5.85 0.32 10.17
C GLU A 7 4.48 0.12 10.84
N TYR A 8 3.77 -0.91 10.42
CA TYR A 8 2.48 -1.31 11.00
C TYR A 8 2.72 -2.39 12.05
N VAL A 9 2.54 -2.05 13.34
CA VAL A 9 2.86 -2.91 14.48
C VAL A 9 1.74 -2.95 15.50
N GLY A 10 1.78 -3.95 16.39
CA GLY A 10 0.88 -4.09 17.54
C GLY A 10 -0.59 -4.17 17.13
N LEU A 11 -1.47 -3.47 17.87
CA LEU A 11 -2.91 -3.46 17.58
C LEU A 11 -3.24 -2.91 16.20
N MET A 12 -2.43 -2.01 15.65
CA MET A 12 -2.59 -1.52 14.27
C MET A 12 -2.47 -2.67 13.26
N ALA A 13 -1.47 -3.54 13.40
CA ALA A 13 -1.31 -4.70 12.53
C ALA A 13 -2.36 -5.77 12.81
N GLU A 14 -2.58 -6.12 14.08
CA GLU A 14 -3.54 -7.15 14.51
C GLU A 14 -4.97 -6.87 14.04
N ALA A 15 -5.40 -5.60 14.10
CA ALA A 15 -6.75 -5.16 13.75
C ALA A 15 -6.93 -4.80 12.26
N TRP A 16 -5.86 -4.84 11.47
CA TRP A 16 -5.84 -4.29 10.11
C TRP A 16 -6.94 -4.84 9.21
N ASP A 17 -7.07 -6.15 9.15
CA ASP A 17 -8.09 -6.79 8.29
C ASP A 17 -9.50 -6.60 8.83
N ALA A 18 -9.71 -6.76 10.14
CA ALA A 18 -11.02 -6.62 10.77
C ALA A 18 -11.59 -5.21 10.58
N LEU A 19 -10.77 -4.17 10.80
CA LEU A 19 -11.20 -2.77 10.62
C LEU A 19 -11.43 -2.39 9.16
N ARG A 20 -10.82 -3.08 8.20
CA ARG A 20 -11.11 -2.91 6.76
C ARG A 20 -12.41 -3.58 6.34
N GLY A 21 -12.78 -4.67 6.99
CA GLY A 21 -13.95 -5.47 6.65
C GLY A 21 -13.78 -6.24 5.34
N ASP A 22 -14.88 -6.53 4.67
CA ASP A 22 -14.87 -7.20 3.38
C ASP A 22 -14.34 -6.27 2.29
N THR A 23 -13.30 -6.71 1.60
CA THR A 23 -12.64 -6.00 0.50
C THR A 23 -12.75 -6.74 -0.83
N SER A 24 -13.63 -7.75 -0.92
CA SER A 24 -13.79 -8.60 -2.10
C SER A 24 -14.22 -7.82 -3.34
N ASP A 25 -15.05 -6.79 -3.14
CA ASP A 25 -15.62 -5.96 -4.20
C ASP A 25 -14.87 -4.64 -4.43
N TRP A 26 -13.67 -4.49 -3.84
CA TRP A 26 -12.90 -3.27 -4.08
C TRP A 26 -12.37 -3.22 -5.51
N ASP A 27 -12.54 -2.08 -6.16
CA ASP A 27 -12.18 -1.87 -7.57
C ASP A 27 -10.71 -2.15 -7.87
N ASP A 28 -9.80 -1.83 -6.93
CA ASP A 28 -8.37 -2.04 -7.08
C ASP A 28 -8.01 -3.51 -7.30
N ARG A 29 -8.75 -4.43 -6.67
CA ARG A 29 -8.56 -5.88 -6.81
C ARG A 29 -8.76 -6.34 -8.26
N HIS A 30 -9.84 -5.90 -8.88
CA HIS A 30 -10.17 -6.26 -10.26
C HIS A 30 -9.23 -5.55 -11.25
N PHE A 31 -8.94 -4.28 -10.99
CA PHE A 31 -8.03 -3.48 -11.83
C PHE A 31 -6.64 -4.11 -11.93
N TYR A 32 -6.02 -4.48 -10.78
CA TYR A 32 -4.70 -5.11 -10.81
C TYR A 32 -4.75 -6.52 -11.39
N LEU A 33 -5.80 -7.30 -11.14
CA LEU A 33 -5.95 -8.62 -11.73
C LEU A 33 -5.99 -8.55 -13.27
N ASP A 34 -6.73 -7.61 -13.82
CA ASP A 34 -6.81 -7.39 -15.25
C ASP A 34 -5.48 -6.88 -15.81
N LEU A 35 -4.79 -5.98 -15.08
CA LEU A 35 -3.45 -5.55 -15.44
C LEU A 35 -2.47 -6.73 -15.50
N ILE A 36 -2.49 -7.60 -14.51
CA ILE A 36 -1.63 -8.80 -14.45
C ILE A 36 -1.91 -9.71 -15.65
N ARG A 37 -3.18 -9.97 -15.96
CA ARG A 37 -3.57 -10.80 -17.11
C ARG A 37 -3.10 -10.22 -18.45
N GLU A 38 -3.09 -8.90 -18.59
CA GLU A 38 -2.62 -8.20 -19.78
C GLU A 38 -1.09 -8.16 -19.90
N ARG A 39 -0.39 -7.95 -18.78
CA ARG A 39 1.06 -7.70 -18.76
C ARG A 39 1.87 -8.96 -18.52
N GLY A 40 1.26 -9.99 -17.89
CA GLY A 40 1.88 -11.26 -17.57
C GLY A 40 2.55 -11.28 -16.20
N GLU A 41 3.13 -12.42 -15.92
CA GLU A 41 3.81 -12.77 -14.67
C GLU A 41 5.33 -12.89 -14.88
N PRO A 42 6.14 -12.82 -13.84
CA PRO A 42 5.81 -12.73 -12.41
C PRO A 42 5.43 -11.33 -11.94
N VAL A 43 4.74 -11.26 -10.79
CA VAL A 43 4.24 -10.02 -10.18
C VAL A 43 4.94 -9.76 -8.84
N LEU A 44 5.18 -8.49 -8.52
CA LEU A 44 5.57 -8.06 -7.17
C LEU A 44 4.47 -7.18 -6.56
N ASP A 45 3.95 -7.58 -5.40
CA ASP A 45 3.05 -6.79 -4.57
C ASP A 45 3.87 -6.07 -3.49
N VAL A 46 3.99 -4.73 -3.61
CA VAL A 46 4.80 -3.87 -2.74
C VAL A 46 3.95 -3.27 -1.64
N GLY A 47 4.36 -3.46 -0.38
CA GLY A 47 3.53 -3.15 0.78
C GLY A 47 2.36 -4.13 0.88
N CYS A 48 2.64 -5.42 0.67
CA CYS A 48 1.61 -6.47 0.58
C CYS A 48 0.84 -6.68 1.89
N GLY A 49 1.36 -6.19 3.03
CA GLY A 49 0.72 -6.22 4.33
C GLY A 49 0.32 -7.62 4.75
N THR A 50 -0.94 -7.78 5.13
CA THR A 50 -1.53 -9.08 5.50
C THR A 50 -1.88 -9.96 4.30
N GLY A 51 -1.53 -9.55 3.07
CA GLY A 51 -1.72 -10.32 1.85
C GLY A 51 -3.11 -10.21 1.20
N ARG A 52 -3.79 -9.08 1.35
CA ARG A 52 -5.14 -8.87 0.80
C ARG A 52 -5.25 -9.18 -0.71
N LEU A 53 -4.35 -8.64 -1.51
CA LEU A 53 -4.28 -8.90 -2.96
C LEU A 53 -3.40 -10.11 -3.27
N LEU A 54 -2.23 -10.18 -2.66
CA LEU A 54 -1.25 -11.23 -2.87
C LEU A 54 -1.84 -12.63 -2.73
N LEU A 55 -2.56 -12.90 -1.63
CA LEU A 55 -3.12 -14.23 -1.37
C LEU A 55 -4.29 -14.56 -2.30
N ASP A 56 -5.07 -13.55 -2.69
CA ASP A 56 -6.11 -13.72 -3.68
C ASP A 56 -5.55 -14.11 -5.05
N TYR A 57 -4.50 -13.44 -5.49
CA TYR A 57 -3.85 -13.72 -6.78
C TYR A 57 -3.12 -15.08 -6.74
N ALA A 58 -2.41 -15.37 -5.65
CA ALA A 58 -1.76 -16.67 -5.47
C ALA A 58 -2.77 -17.83 -5.47
N ALA A 59 -3.96 -17.65 -4.88
CA ALA A 59 -5.04 -18.65 -4.92
C ALA A 59 -5.60 -18.90 -6.32
N GLN A 60 -5.47 -17.93 -7.22
CA GLN A 60 -5.82 -18.04 -8.64
C GLN A 60 -4.68 -18.63 -9.49
N GLY A 61 -3.55 -18.99 -8.87
CA GLY A 61 -2.39 -19.59 -9.54
C GLY A 61 -1.44 -18.57 -10.16
N ILE A 62 -1.56 -17.28 -9.82
CA ILE A 62 -0.66 -16.22 -10.29
C ILE A 62 0.68 -16.31 -9.54
N ASP A 63 1.78 -16.25 -10.28
CA ASP A 63 3.14 -16.18 -9.74
C ASP A 63 3.41 -14.79 -9.17
N VAL A 64 3.15 -14.61 -7.87
CA VAL A 64 3.25 -13.34 -7.16
C VAL A 64 4.13 -13.46 -5.93
N ASP A 65 5.11 -12.54 -5.80
CA ASP A 65 5.92 -12.33 -4.61
C ASP A 65 5.41 -11.09 -3.86
N GLY A 66 5.64 -11.01 -2.55
CA GLY A 66 5.28 -9.85 -1.73
C GLY A 66 6.44 -9.28 -0.94
N ILE A 67 6.47 -7.97 -0.81
CA ILE A 67 7.33 -7.29 0.17
C ILE A 67 6.52 -6.43 1.11
N ASP A 68 6.98 -6.33 2.35
CA ASP A 68 6.51 -5.37 3.34
C ASP A 68 7.65 -5.06 4.31
N ASN A 69 7.68 -3.87 4.90
CA ASN A 69 8.66 -3.50 5.91
C ASN A 69 8.22 -3.88 7.33
N SER A 70 6.97 -4.33 7.53
CA SER A 70 6.46 -4.80 8.81
C SER A 70 6.57 -6.32 8.94
N ALA A 71 7.40 -6.77 9.89
CA ALA A 71 7.52 -8.18 10.23
C ALA A 71 6.19 -8.76 10.75
N GLU A 72 5.40 -7.96 11.47
CA GLU A 72 4.11 -8.38 12.03
C GLU A 72 3.06 -8.56 10.92
N MET A 73 2.99 -7.65 9.96
CA MET A 73 2.12 -7.78 8.80
C MET A 73 2.44 -9.03 8.00
N LEU A 74 3.72 -9.29 7.73
CA LEU A 74 4.14 -10.50 7.04
C LEU A 74 3.87 -11.78 7.84
N ALA A 75 3.95 -11.73 9.18
CA ALA A 75 3.59 -12.87 10.02
C ALA A 75 2.07 -13.16 9.93
N LEU A 76 1.23 -12.13 9.87
CA LEU A 76 -0.21 -12.25 9.63
C LEU A 76 -0.48 -12.84 8.24
N CYS A 77 0.20 -12.34 7.22
CA CYS A 77 0.10 -12.86 5.85
C CYS A 77 0.44 -14.35 5.78
N ARG A 78 1.57 -14.78 6.40
CA ARG A 78 1.97 -16.20 6.44
C ARG A 78 0.92 -17.06 7.14
N ARG A 79 0.32 -16.59 8.25
CA ARG A 79 -0.75 -17.35 8.93
C ARG A 79 -1.99 -17.53 8.04
N LYS A 80 -2.40 -16.48 7.33
CA LYS A 80 -3.51 -16.54 6.38
C LYS A 80 -3.19 -17.47 5.21
N ALA A 81 -1.99 -17.35 4.63
CA ALA A 81 -1.52 -18.22 3.56
C ALA A 81 -1.58 -19.71 3.96
N ALA A 82 -1.10 -20.05 5.17
CA ALA A 82 -1.13 -21.41 5.67
C ALA A 82 -2.57 -21.97 5.79
N ARG A 83 -3.53 -21.16 6.23
CA ARG A 83 -4.96 -21.54 6.28
C ARG A 83 -5.54 -21.83 4.89
N LEU A 84 -5.02 -21.16 3.85
CA LEU A 84 -5.41 -21.34 2.45
C LEU A 84 -4.61 -22.42 1.71
N GLY A 85 -3.61 -23.04 2.37
CA GLY A 85 -2.70 -23.99 1.73
C GLY A 85 -1.72 -23.34 0.74
N LEU A 86 -1.47 -22.04 0.89
CA LEU A 86 -0.58 -21.27 0.02
C LEU A 86 0.81 -21.08 0.67
N THR A 87 1.84 -20.95 -0.17
CA THR A 87 3.24 -20.73 0.25
C THR A 87 3.86 -19.58 -0.57
N PRO A 88 3.35 -18.33 -0.44
CA PRO A 88 3.89 -17.21 -1.21
C PRO A 88 5.31 -16.85 -0.75
N ASN A 89 6.13 -16.33 -1.67
CA ASN A 89 7.42 -15.75 -1.34
C ASN A 89 7.20 -14.37 -0.70
N LEU A 90 7.59 -14.20 0.56
CA LEU A 90 7.42 -12.96 1.32
C LEU A 90 8.76 -12.47 1.82
N HIS A 91 9.09 -11.22 1.51
CA HIS A 91 10.37 -10.60 1.85
C HIS A 91 10.15 -9.41 2.79
N LEU A 92 10.89 -9.38 3.89
CA LEU A 92 10.93 -8.25 4.82
C LEU A 92 11.94 -7.23 4.31
N GLN A 93 11.45 -6.24 3.55
CA GLN A 93 12.28 -5.19 2.94
C GLN A 93 11.49 -3.89 2.83
N SER A 94 12.18 -2.76 2.95
CA SER A 94 11.68 -1.46 2.52
C SER A 94 11.64 -1.39 0.98
N MET A 95 10.64 -0.72 0.41
CA MET A 95 10.56 -0.52 -1.03
C MET A 95 11.71 0.35 -1.57
N ALA A 96 12.31 1.20 -0.75
CA ALA A 96 13.46 2.03 -1.11
C ALA A 96 14.78 1.23 -1.18
N GLU A 97 14.85 0.10 -0.47
CA GLU A 97 16.03 -0.77 -0.38
C GLU A 97 15.79 -2.14 -1.04
N LEU A 98 14.89 -2.17 -2.03
CA LEU A 98 14.50 -3.40 -2.71
C LEU A 98 15.70 -4.09 -3.38
N ASP A 99 15.97 -5.32 -2.94
CA ASP A 99 16.99 -6.21 -3.49
C ASP A 99 16.48 -7.65 -3.51
N LEU A 100 15.89 -8.03 -4.65
CA LEU A 100 15.31 -9.35 -4.88
C LEU A 100 16.05 -10.08 -6.00
N PRO A 101 16.12 -11.41 -5.97
CA PRO A 101 16.91 -12.20 -6.92
C PRO A 101 16.26 -12.29 -8.32
N ARG A 102 15.03 -11.80 -8.50
CA ARG A 102 14.28 -11.89 -9.77
C ARG A 102 13.76 -10.54 -10.24
N ARG A 103 13.32 -10.50 -11.49
CA ARG A 103 12.61 -9.37 -12.09
C ARG A 103 11.16 -9.75 -12.36
N TYR A 104 10.32 -8.72 -12.52
CA TYR A 104 8.87 -8.86 -12.59
C TYR A 104 8.32 -8.23 -13.88
N ARG A 105 7.26 -8.83 -14.40
CA ARG A 105 6.48 -8.27 -15.53
C ARG A 105 5.58 -7.14 -15.04
N ALA A 106 5.10 -7.23 -13.80
CA ALA A 106 4.33 -6.19 -13.17
C ALA A 106 4.82 -5.96 -11.73
N ILE A 107 4.93 -4.70 -11.32
CA ILE A 107 5.08 -4.27 -9.93
C ILE A 107 3.84 -3.44 -9.61
N ILE A 108 3.07 -3.86 -8.60
CA ILE A 108 1.92 -3.14 -8.08
C ILE A 108 2.26 -2.60 -6.70
N VAL A 109 1.80 -1.36 -6.41
CA VAL A 109 2.05 -0.68 -5.13
C VAL A 109 0.70 -0.24 -4.53
N PRO A 110 -0.15 -1.18 -4.04
CA PRO A 110 -1.53 -0.87 -3.67
C PRO A 110 -1.66 0.09 -2.49
N SER A 111 -2.88 0.57 -2.27
CA SER A 111 -3.30 1.30 -1.06
C SER A 111 -2.47 2.56 -0.77
N SER A 112 -2.03 3.27 -1.79
CA SER A 112 -1.18 4.48 -1.67
C SER A 112 0.16 4.26 -0.94
N SER A 113 0.65 3.03 -0.86
CA SER A 113 1.89 2.69 -0.11
C SER A 113 3.10 3.51 -0.57
N PHE A 114 3.17 3.92 -1.85
CA PHE A 114 4.23 4.82 -2.34
C PHE A 114 4.25 6.18 -1.62
N GLN A 115 3.10 6.69 -1.19
CA GLN A 115 2.99 7.97 -0.48
C GLN A 115 3.51 7.90 0.96
N LEU A 116 3.76 6.69 1.50
CA LEU A 116 4.40 6.49 2.80
C LEU A 116 5.92 6.74 2.74
N VAL A 117 6.51 6.84 1.55
CA VAL A 117 7.89 7.34 1.36
C VAL A 117 7.85 8.85 1.48
N LEU A 118 8.27 9.37 2.63
CA LEU A 118 8.05 10.76 3.04
C LEU A 118 9.11 11.75 2.53
N ASP A 119 10.17 11.24 1.91
CA ASP A 119 11.27 12.02 1.35
C ASP A 119 11.36 11.85 -0.17
N ARG A 120 11.56 12.96 -0.91
CA ARG A 120 11.57 12.92 -2.39
C ARG A 120 12.78 12.21 -2.97
N ASP A 121 13.93 12.30 -2.33
CA ASP A 121 15.14 11.60 -2.77
C ASP A 121 15.02 10.11 -2.49
N GLU A 122 14.38 9.72 -1.37
CA GLU A 122 14.04 8.33 -1.08
C GLU A 122 13.01 7.78 -2.07
N ALA A 123 11.99 8.56 -2.43
CA ALA A 123 11.05 8.19 -3.48
C ALA A 123 11.75 7.98 -4.83
N GLY A 124 12.75 8.81 -5.16
CA GLY A 124 13.60 8.60 -6.33
C GLY A 124 14.35 7.27 -6.27
N ARG A 125 15.00 6.96 -5.14
CA ARG A 125 15.66 5.65 -4.95
C ARG A 125 14.68 4.48 -5.06
N THR A 126 13.46 4.65 -4.56
CA THR A 126 12.37 3.67 -4.69
C THR A 126 12.01 3.43 -6.16
N LEU A 127 11.86 4.50 -6.94
CA LEU A 127 11.59 4.38 -8.38
C LEU A 127 12.75 3.69 -9.13
N ASP A 128 14.01 4.00 -8.79
CA ASP A 128 15.18 3.29 -9.33
C ASP A 128 15.15 1.80 -8.98
N ALA A 129 14.76 1.48 -7.73
CA ALA A 129 14.64 0.10 -7.29
C ALA A 129 13.55 -0.65 -8.06
N PHE A 130 12.37 -0.06 -8.24
CA PHE A 130 11.31 -0.64 -9.07
C PHE A 130 11.76 -0.81 -10.52
N HIS A 131 12.41 0.21 -11.09
CA HIS A 131 12.92 0.12 -12.46
C HIS A 131 13.91 -1.03 -12.62
N ARG A 132 14.85 -1.24 -11.69
CA ARG A 132 15.81 -2.36 -11.74
C ARG A 132 15.14 -3.73 -11.65
N HIS A 133 14.04 -3.84 -10.88
CA HIS A 133 13.34 -5.10 -10.66
C HIS A 133 12.21 -5.38 -11.67
N LEU A 134 11.90 -4.48 -12.57
CA LEU A 134 11.04 -4.78 -13.71
C LEU A 134 11.85 -5.48 -14.82
N GLU A 135 11.21 -6.35 -15.57
CA GLU A 135 11.72 -6.83 -16.87
C GLU A 135 11.67 -5.70 -17.92
N PRO A 136 12.47 -5.74 -19.00
CA PRO A 136 12.26 -4.85 -20.14
C PRO A 136 10.82 -4.93 -20.64
N GLY A 137 10.16 -3.77 -20.79
CA GLY A 137 8.74 -3.70 -21.13
C GLY A 137 7.78 -4.03 -19.99
N GLY A 138 8.27 -4.31 -18.78
CA GLY A 138 7.44 -4.50 -17.58
C GLY A 138 6.74 -3.22 -17.13
N THR A 139 5.69 -3.35 -16.34
CA THR A 139 4.80 -2.25 -15.95
C THR A 139 4.81 -2.06 -14.43
N LEU A 140 4.99 -0.81 -13.99
CA LEU A 140 4.76 -0.33 -12.64
C LEU A 140 3.36 0.27 -12.54
N ALA A 141 2.60 -0.06 -11.50
CA ALA A 141 1.29 0.54 -11.21
C ALA A 141 1.28 1.16 -9.81
N VAL A 142 1.08 2.47 -9.74
CA VAL A 142 1.10 3.26 -8.49
C VAL A 142 -0.16 4.11 -8.39
N PRO A 143 -1.07 3.84 -7.45
CA PRO A 143 -2.18 4.72 -7.13
C PRO A 143 -1.73 5.84 -6.20
N ILE A 144 -2.33 7.01 -6.37
CA ILE A 144 -2.13 8.19 -5.53
C ILE A 144 -3.48 8.67 -5.03
N ILE A 145 -3.62 8.82 -3.72
CA ILE A 145 -4.70 9.58 -3.10
C ILE A 145 -4.35 11.06 -3.21
N VAL A 146 -5.24 11.85 -3.79
CA VAL A 146 -5.02 13.28 -4.00
C VAL A 146 -5.24 14.03 -2.69
N LEU A 147 -4.17 14.65 -2.20
CA LEU A 147 -4.17 15.50 -1.01
C LEU A 147 -3.92 16.94 -1.47
N ASP A 148 -4.98 17.68 -1.77
CA ASP A 148 -4.89 19.03 -2.35
C ASP A 148 -5.56 20.13 -1.48
N LYS A 149 -6.36 19.73 -0.47
CA LYS A 149 -7.11 20.64 0.39
C LYS A 149 -6.79 20.38 1.85
N PRO A 150 -6.77 21.44 2.70
CA PRO A 150 -6.66 21.24 4.13
C PRO A 150 -7.76 20.31 4.63
N THR A 151 -7.37 19.27 5.34
CA THR A 151 -8.30 18.35 6.00
C THR A 151 -7.98 18.29 7.49
N ASP A 152 -9.01 18.06 8.29
CA ASP A 152 -8.91 17.77 9.70
C ASP A 152 -10.09 16.86 10.03
N GLU A 153 -9.93 15.57 9.75
CA GLU A 153 -10.97 14.58 9.85
C GLU A 153 -10.74 13.65 11.04
N ALA A 154 -11.78 13.46 11.84
CA ALA A 154 -11.78 12.48 12.90
C ALA A 154 -12.92 11.48 12.70
N TRP A 155 -12.62 10.21 12.90
CA TRP A 155 -13.59 9.13 12.76
C TRP A 155 -13.28 7.98 13.71
N THR A 156 -14.29 7.15 13.97
CA THR A 156 -14.16 5.94 14.79
C THR A 156 -14.70 4.75 14.02
N ARG A 157 -14.00 3.62 14.09
CA ARG A 157 -14.44 2.31 13.61
C ARG A 157 -14.26 1.26 14.69
N GLU A 158 -15.16 0.28 14.68
CA GLU A 158 -15.10 -0.91 15.54
C GLU A 158 -15.18 -2.16 14.67
N ALA A 159 -14.53 -3.22 15.13
CA ALA A 159 -14.63 -4.53 14.53
C ALA A 159 -14.38 -5.62 15.58
N ASP A 160 -15.06 -6.76 15.39
CA ASP A 160 -14.81 -7.95 16.20
C ASP A 160 -13.62 -8.74 15.61
N LEU A 161 -12.77 -9.24 16.49
CA LEU A 161 -11.64 -10.11 16.14
C LEU A 161 -12.03 -11.59 16.30
N GLU A 162 -11.25 -12.48 15.65
CA GLU A 162 -11.50 -13.93 15.66
C GLU A 162 -11.51 -14.54 17.07
N ASP A 163 -10.86 -13.90 18.04
CA ASP A 163 -10.75 -14.38 19.45
C ASP A 163 -11.90 -13.90 20.35
N GLY A 164 -12.91 -13.24 19.78
CA GLY A 164 -14.08 -12.71 20.49
C GLY A 164 -13.83 -11.37 21.19
N THR A 165 -12.69 -10.73 20.94
CA THR A 165 -12.47 -9.34 21.39
C THR A 165 -12.99 -8.35 20.35
N THR A 166 -13.30 -7.12 20.77
CA THR A 166 -13.69 -6.01 19.90
C THR A 166 -12.58 -4.98 19.89
N VAL A 167 -12.12 -4.58 18.70
CA VAL A 167 -11.18 -3.48 18.53
C VAL A 167 -11.90 -2.21 18.10
N ARG A 168 -11.57 -1.09 18.76
CA ARG A 168 -11.98 0.25 18.36
C ARG A 168 -10.75 1.03 17.89
N ARG A 169 -10.84 1.66 16.71
CA ARG A 169 -9.88 2.65 16.24
C ARG A 169 -10.54 4.01 16.20
N THR A 170 -10.00 4.97 16.95
CA THR A 170 -10.31 6.40 16.82
C THR A 170 -9.13 7.07 16.14
N ALA A 171 -9.36 7.64 14.97
CA ALA A 171 -8.33 8.21 14.13
C ALA A 171 -8.62 9.69 13.86
N ARG A 172 -7.55 10.48 13.76
CA ARG A 172 -7.58 11.84 13.24
C ARG A 172 -6.49 11.98 12.19
N ALA A 173 -6.85 12.43 11.00
CA ALA A 173 -5.93 12.74 9.92
C ALA A 173 -6.01 14.25 9.61
N THR A 174 -4.85 14.89 9.50
CA THR A 174 -4.75 16.33 9.20
C THR A 174 -3.75 16.55 8.08
N PHE A 175 -4.20 17.10 6.96
CA PHE A 175 -3.33 17.46 5.84
C PHE A 175 -2.96 18.94 5.90
N ASP A 176 -1.65 19.22 5.88
CA ASP A 176 -1.07 20.57 5.80
C ASP A 176 -0.55 20.82 4.37
N PRO A 177 -1.23 21.66 3.57
CA PRO A 177 -0.79 21.98 2.21
C PRO A 177 0.59 22.66 2.15
N SER A 178 0.99 23.40 3.20
CA SER A 178 2.28 24.09 3.22
C SER A 178 3.45 23.11 3.39
N ARG A 179 3.24 22.03 4.14
CA ARG A 179 4.20 20.94 4.34
C ARG A 179 4.04 19.84 3.29
N ARG A 180 2.87 19.80 2.62
CA ARG A 180 2.48 18.76 1.67
C ARG A 180 2.50 17.36 2.27
N THR A 181 2.20 17.27 3.56
CA THR A 181 2.15 16.01 4.31
C THR A 181 0.89 15.94 5.13
N GLU A 182 0.38 14.72 5.28
CA GLU A 182 -0.64 14.38 6.25
C GLU A 182 0.02 13.90 7.54
N SER A 183 -0.54 14.29 8.68
CA SER A 183 -0.24 13.74 9.99
C SER A 183 -1.40 12.89 10.47
N THR A 184 -1.13 11.87 11.30
CA THR A 184 -2.17 11.02 11.88
C THR A 184 -1.98 10.84 13.37
N ASP A 185 -3.13 10.71 14.07
CA ASP A 185 -3.22 10.38 15.49
C ASP A 185 -4.25 9.26 15.63
N ASP A 186 -3.77 8.04 15.84
CA ASP A 186 -4.56 6.83 15.87
C ASP A 186 -4.54 6.21 17.25
N LEU A 187 -5.71 6.10 17.90
CA LEU A 187 -5.91 5.37 19.14
C LEU A 187 -6.58 4.03 18.83
N TYR A 188 -5.93 2.94 19.18
CA TYR A 188 -6.48 1.58 19.13
C TYR A 188 -6.79 1.12 20.56
N GLU A 189 -8.00 0.62 20.78
CA GLU A 189 -8.48 0.10 22.03
C GLU A 189 -9.05 -1.30 21.82
N LEU A 190 -8.64 -2.26 22.63
CA LEU A 190 -9.10 -3.65 22.58
C LEU A 190 -9.97 -3.94 23.81
N PHE A 191 -11.16 -4.47 23.57
CA PHE A 191 -12.15 -4.77 24.60
C PHE A 191 -12.45 -6.26 24.64
N ARG A 192 -12.69 -6.79 25.84
CA ARG A 192 -13.27 -8.13 26.06
C ARG A 192 -14.42 -7.99 27.04
N ASP A 193 -15.60 -8.50 26.67
CA ASP A 193 -16.83 -8.41 27.46
C ASP A 193 -17.16 -6.95 27.88
N GLY A 194 -16.80 -5.98 27.03
CA GLY A 194 -16.99 -4.55 27.28
C GLY A 194 -15.93 -3.88 28.17
N GLU A 195 -14.95 -4.63 28.66
CA GLU A 195 -13.86 -4.10 29.48
C GLU A 195 -12.63 -3.82 28.57
N LEU A 196 -12.01 -2.65 28.76
CA LEU A 196 -10.76 -2.28 28.06
C LEU A 196 -9.60 -3.13 28.59
N ILE A 197 -8.96 -3.91 27.72
CA ILE A 197 -7.86 -4.81 28.08
C ILE A 197 -6.50 -4.38 27.52
N ARG A 198 -6.49 -3.58 26.44
CA ARG A 198 -5.25 -3.06 25.81
C ARG A 198 -5.56 -1.76 25.06
N SER A 199 -4.62 -0.84 25.08
CA SER A 199 -4.71 0.43 24.33
C SER A 199 -3.34 0.80 23.77
N GLU A 200 -3.31 1.27 22.53
CA GLU A 200 -2.11 1.75 21.85
C GLU A 200 -2.42 3.01 21.08
N ARG A 201 -1.51 3.99 21.11
CA ARG A 201 -1.64 5.23 20.36
C ARG A 201 -0.45 5.41 19.44
N HIS A 202 -0.73 5.64 18.16
CA HIS A 202 0.26 5.86 17.12
C HIS A 202 0.10 7.29 16.59
N ILE A 203 1.07 8.15 16.87
CA ILE A 203 1.11 9.53 16.39
C ILE A 203 2.22 9.64 15.35
N ARG A 204 1.87 10.13 14.15
CA ARG A 204 2.80 10.40 13.07
C ARG A 204 2.67 11.85 12.64
N ASP A 205 3.69 12.67 12.90
CA ASP A 205 3.73 14.07 12.44
C ASP A 205 3.80 14.17 10.91
N ARG A 206 4.32 13.12 10.26
CA ARG A 206 4.33 12.92 8.82
C ARG A 206 3.94 11.46 8.56
N ALA A 207 2.80 11.23 7.95
CA ALA A 207 2.30 9.89 7.65
C ALA A 207 2.22 9.65 6.14
N THR A 208 1.82 10.68 5.38
CA THR A 208 1.58 10.57 3.93
C THR A 208 2.13 11.79 3.23
N LEU A 209 2.88 11.59 2.13
CA LEU A 209 3.39 12.66 1.26
C LEU A 209 2.44 12.90 0.08
N ALA A 210 2.04 14.16 -0.14
CA ALA A 210 1.23 14.53 -1.28
C ALA A 210 2.04 14.50 -2.59
N TRP A 211 1.41 13.98 -3.65
CA TRP A 211 1.92 14.00 -5.01
C TRP A 211 0.88 14.55 -5.97
N THR A 212 1.29 15.41 -6.88
CA THR A 212 0.49 15.75 -8.06
C THR A 212 0.82 14.78 -9.21
N ALA A 213 -0.09 14.66 -10.18
CA ALA A 213 0.16 13.85 -11.36
C ALA A 213 1.38 14.36 -12.16
N GLU A 214 1.63 15.68 -12.18
CA GLU A 214 2.77 16.30 -12.85
C GLU A 214 4.08 15.92 -12.16
N GLU A 215 4.17 16.09 -10.84
CA GLU A 215 5.36 15.71 -10.05
C GLU A 215 5.70 14.23 -10.20
N LEU A 216 4.68 13.37 -10.14
CA LEU A 216 4.89 11.92 -10.30
C LEU A 216 5.35 11.57 -11.72
N ARG A 217 4.80 12.25 -12.75
CA ARG A 217 5.24 12.12 -14.13
C ARG A 217 6.72 12.46 -14.28
N ASP A 218 7.12 13.62 -13.75
CA ASP A 218 8.51 14.09 -13.87
C ASP A 218 9.47 13.15 -13.15
N ALA A 219 9.10 12.69 -11.95
CA ALA A 219 9.88 11.71 -11.20
C ALA A 219 10.03 10.39 -11.97
N LEU A 220 8.94 9.84 -12.51
CA LEU A 220 8.97 8.59 -13.28
C LEU A 220 9.86 8.71 -14.52
N ILE A 221 9.76 9.82 -15.27
CA ILE A 221 10.60 10.06 -16.44
C ILE A 221 12.07 10.17 -16.04
N ALA A 222 12.39 10.90 -14.98
CA ALA A 222 13.75 11.07 -14.47
C ALA A 222 14.40 9.73 -14.06
N HIS A 223 13.58 8.75 -13.59
CA HIS A 223 14.01 7.42 -13.19
C HIS A 223 13.81 6.34 -14.27
N GLY A 224 13.74 6.74 -15.56
CA GLY A 224 13.83 5.84 -16.70
C GLY A 224 12.53 5.19 -17.16
N PHE A 225 11.39 5.55 -16.58
CA PHE A 225 10.09 5.08 -17.04
C PHE A 225 9.61 5.87 -18.26
N HIS A 226 8.80 5.22 -19.08
CA HIS A 226 8.21 5.79 -20.29
C HIS A 226 6.78 5.25 -20.49
N GLU A 227 6.09 5.68 -21.55
CA GLU A 227 4.70 5.27 -21.83
C GLU A 227 3.80 5.38 -20.57
N LEU A 228 3.78 6.59 -19.99
CA LEU A 228 3.02 6.85 -18.76
C LEU A 228 1.55 7.05 -19.10
N GLU A 229 0.69 6.24 -18.49
CA GLU A 229 -0.76 6.34 -18.55
C GLU A 229 -1.29 6.71 -17.17
N PHE A 230 -2.04 7.81 -17.08
CA PHE A 230 -2.70 8.26 -15.85
C PHE A 230 -4.19 8.01 -15.98
N VAL A 231 -4.75 7.21 -15.09
CA VAL A 231 -6.16 6.81 -15.11
C VAL A 231 -6.90 7.24 -13.85
N SER A 232 -8.21 7.45 -13.96
CA SER A 232 -9.11 7.78 -12.84
C SER A 232 -9.25 6.58 -11.91
N GLY A 233 -8.81 6.72 -10.66
CA GLY A 233 -8.92 5.66 -9.65
C GLY A 233 -8.34 4.33 -10.14
N PHE A 234 -9.17 3.30 -10.09
CA PHE A 234 -8.86 1.96 -10.57
C PHE A 234 -9.69 1.60 -11.81
N THR A 235 -9.69 2.49 -12.80
CA THR A 235 -10.41 2.32 -14.06
C THR A 235 -9.46 2.38 -15.26
N ARG A 236 -10.02 2.35 -16.48
CA ARG A 236 -9.27 2.61 -17.72
C ARG A 236 -9.57 4.00 -18.31
N GLU A 237 -10.39 4.80 -17.60
CA GLU A 237 -10.70 6.16 -18.01
C GLU A 237 -9.49 7.08 -17.72
N PRO A 238 -9.17 8.01 -18.62
CA PRO A 238 -8.10 8.99 -18.38
C PRO A 238 -8.33 9.79 -17.09
N HIS A 239 -7.26 10.03 -16.34
CA HIS A 239 -7.28 10.86 -15.14
C HIS A 239 -7.85 12.26 -15.41
N LYS A 240 -8.68 12.74 -14.48
CA LYS A 240 -9.30 14.06 -14.49
C LYS A 240 -8.85 14.86 -13.26
N PRO A 241 -8.74 16.20 -13.35
CA PRO A 241 -8.29 17.02 -12.22
C PRO A 241 -9.18 16.94 -10.96
N ALA A 242 -10.41 16.44 -11.09
CA ALA A 242 -11.34 16.30 -9.96
C ALA A 242 -11.30 14.91 -9.29
N ASP A 243 -10.46 14.01 -9.77
CA ASP A 243 -10.36 12.67 -9.20
C ASP A 243 -9.73 12.73 -7.80
N GLU A 244 -10.32 12.04 -6.85
CA GLU A 244 -9.75 11.87 -5.50
C GLU A 244 -8.61 10.85 -5.46
N ILE A 245 -8.59 9.95 -6.44
CA ILE A 245 -7.53 8.95 -6.64
C ILE A 245 -7.21 8.90 -8.13
N PHE A 246 -5.95 8.84 -8.47
CA PHE A 246 -5.50 8.44 -9.79
C PHE A 246 -4.48 7.32 -9.70
N THR A 247 -4.40 6.47 -10.72
CA THR A 247 -3.36 5.45 -10.84
C THR A 247 -2.48 5.76 -12.04
N VAL A 248 -1.16 5.67 -11.87
CA VAL A 248 -0.23 5.73 -12.98
C VAL A 248 0.22 4.33 -13.36
N LEU A 249 0.19 4.03 -14.65
CA LEU A 249 0.82 2.87 -15.26
C LEU A 249 2.06 3.37 -16.01
N ALA A 250 3.24 2.88 -15.62
CA ALA A 250 4.52 3.31 -16.18
C ALA A 250 5.33 2.12 -16.67
N ARG A 251 5.91 2.19 -17.85
CA ARG A 251 6.68 1.08 -18.43
C ARG A 251 8.18 1.29 -18.28
N ARG A 252 8.90 0.18 -18.03
CA ARG A 252 10.33 0.12 -18.17
C ARG A 252 10.72 -0.09 -19.65
N ARG A 253 11.71 0.66 -20.14
CA ARG A 253 12.36 0.38 -21.43
C ARG A 253 13.10 -0.95 -21.44
#